data_668f8795254c25ec1c3de92d7839e93d
#
_entry.id   668f8795254c25ec1c3de92d7839e93d
#
_cell.length_a   1.000
_cell.length_b   1.000
_cell.length_c   1.000
_cell.angle_alpha   90.00
_cell.angle_beta   90.00
_cell.angle_gamma   90.00
#
_symmetry.space_group_name_H-M   'P 1'
#
loop_
_entity.id
_entity.type
_entity.pdbx_description
1 polymer ?
#
loop_
_entity_poly.entity_id
_entity_poly.type
_entity_poly.pdbx_seq_one_letter_code
_entity_poly.pdbx_strand_id
1 'polypeptide(L)'
;MALLEVRALRKDFPIRRSGEAVHAVNGVSFDVEPGETLGLVGESGSGKTTVGRLLVKLLEASEGSIVFKGTDITRLSARAFRPFRASAQMVFQDPADSLNPRLTVADAIRGPLVSLGHMDSRAQQARVRELIELVELDERNLPMYPHQLSAGQQQRVGIARALATRPDLVVLDEPISNLDPMVRVGVLNTLRDIQEQTGVAYVFISHDLSTIEEVSHRVAIMYLGEIAEMGTTELIFARQMHPYSRALLSSVLYPDPDVVVPRFPLVGEIPSPINLPRGCFLAGRCPLADEHCRMVHPDLREFEGGRRSACHHAEDVAAFKATHAENTVDSH
;
A
#
# COMPACT_ATOMS: atom_id res chain seq x y z
N MET A 1 17.07 12.58 -5.66
CA MET A 1 17.58 11.20 -5.45
C MET A 1 16.52 10.50 -4.62
N ALA A 2 15.96 9.43 -5.16
CA ALA A 2 14.86 8.74 -4.49
C ALA A 2 15.25 8.30 -3.07
N LEU A 3 14.31 8.40 -2.13
CA LEU A 3 14.45 7.91 -0.76
C LEU A 3 14.49 6.38 -0.75
N LEU A 4 13.62 5.77 -1.55
CA LEU A 4 13.47 4.33 -1.70
C LEU A 4 13.46 3.96 -3.18
N GLU A 5 14.24 2.95 -3.56
CA GLU A 5 14.21 2.35 -4.88
C GLU A 5 13.98 0.84 -4.77
N VAL A 6 13.01 0.34 -5.48
CA VAL A 6 12.66 -1.08 -5.55
C VAL A 6 12.81 -1.55 -6.99
N ARG A 7 13.57 -2.61 -7.22
CA ARG A 7 13.84 -3.13 -8.57
C ARG A 7 13.61 -4.64 -8.63
N ALA A 8 12.73 -5.06 -9.52
CA ALA A 8 12.40 -6.45 -9.81
C ALA A 8 12.16 -7.32 -8.55
N LEU A 9 11.52 -6.73 -7.53
CA LEU A 9 11.34 -7.36 -6.22
C LEU A 9 10.43 -8.58 -6.34
N ARG A 10 10.89 -9.74 -5.81
CA ARG A 10 10.13 -10.99 -5.77
C ARG A 10 10.04 -11.56 -4.38
N LYS A 11 8.90 -12.20 -4.09
CA LYS A 11 8.70 -12.97 -2.87
C LYS A 11 7.87 -14.20 -3.12
N ASP A 12 8.51 -15.35 -2.92
CA ASP A 12 7.91 -16.66 -2.97
C ASP A 12 7.81 -17.24 -1.56
N PHE A 13 6.68 -17.86 -1.24
CA PHE A 13 6.49 -18.63 -0.03
C PHE A 13 6.39 -20.11 -0.37
N PRO A 14 7.43 -20.92 -0.05
CA PRO A 14 7.41 -22.34 -0.32
C PRO A 14 6.28 -23.06 0.44
N ILE A 15 5.54 -23.91 -0.27
CA ILE A 15 4.50 -24.76 0.32
C ILE A 15 5.17 -26.05 0.79
N ARG A 16 5.07 -26.30 2.10
CA ARG A 16 5.64 -27.52 2.67
C ARG A 16 4.99 -28.76 2.02
N ARG A 17 5.82 -29.70 1.55
CA ARG A 17 5.48 -31.02 0.97
C ARG A 17 5.04 -31.06 -0.50
N SER A 18 4.71 -29.96 -1.19
CA SER A 18 4.32 -30.03 -2.61
C SER A 18 5.47 -29.68 -3.57
N GLY A 19 6.50 -28.97 -3.11
CA GLY A 19 7.54 -28.41 -3.99
C GLY A 19 7.08 -27.16 -4.75
N GLU A 20 5.85 -26.73 -4.52
CA GLU A 20 5.24 -25.50 -5.09
C GLU A 20 5.51 -24.29 -4.19
N ALA A 21 5.25 -23.10 -4.71
CA ALA A 21 5.35 -21.86 -3.95
C ALA A 21 4.16 -20.94 -4.26
N VAL A 22 3.77 -20.13 -3.27
CA VAL A 22 2.89 -18.99 -3.50
C VAL A 22 3.73 -17.81 -3.97
N HIS A 23 3.53 -17.38 -5.20
CA HIS A 23 4.19 -16.22 -5.81
C HIS A 23 3.49 -14.93 -5.37
N ALA A 24 3.87 -14.41 -4.21
CA ALA A 24 3.17 -13.29 -3.59
C ALA A 24 3.59 -11.92 -4.17
N VAL A 25 4.83 -11.79 -4.65
CA VAL A 25 5.36 -10.59 -5.33
C VAL A 25 6.19 -11.03 -6.52
N ASN A 26 5.93 -10.48 -7.71
CA ASN A 26 6.41 -10.93 -9.00
C ASN A 26 7.09 -9.82 -9.80
N GLY A 27 8.29 -9.39 -9.42
CA GLY A 27 9.07 -8.43 -10.20
C GLY A 27 8.65 -6.97 -10.02
N VAL A 28 8.10 -6.60 -8.87
CA VAL A 28 7.65 -5.23 -8.57
C VAL A 28 8.81 -4.24 -8.60
N SER A 29 8.63 -3.11 -9.32
CA SER A 29 9.62 -2.04 -9.44
C SER A 29 8.97 -0.66 -9.33
N PHE A 30 9.41 0.14 -8.36
CA PHE A 30 8.98 1.53 -8.15
C PHE A 30 10.04 2.29 -7.35
N ASP A 31 9.84 3.57 -7.21
CA ASP A 31 10.60 4.48 -6.37
C ASP A 31 9.68 5.34 -5.52
N VAL A 32 10.19 5.91 -4.44
CA VAL A 32 9.51 6.87 -3.57
C VAL A 32 10.46 8.00 -3.26
N GLU A 33 10.02 9.25 -3.49
CA GLU A 33 10.79 10.45 -3.16
C GLU A 33 10.54 10.89 -1.70
N PRO A 34 11.44 11.68 -1.10
CA PRO A 34 11.18 12.27 0.22
C PRO A 34 9.90 13.11 0.22
N GLY A 35 9.06 12.95 1.27
CA GLY A 35 7.79 13.68 1.39
C GLY A 35 6.69 13.21 0.44
N GLU A 36 6.94 12.18 -0.38
CA GLU A 36 5.94 11.60 -1.29
C GLU A 36 5.05 10.58 -0.57
N THR A 37 3.78 10.51 -0.98
CA THR A 37 2.89 9.38 -0.70
C THR A 37 2.70 8.57 -1.97
N LEU A 38 3.22 7.32 -1.98
CA LEU A 38 2.91 6.33 -2.99
C LEU A 38 1.74 5.47 -2.51
N GLY A 39 0.60 5.56 -3.19
CA GLY A 39 -0.55 4.67 -2.99
C GLY A 39 -0.31 3.31 -3.62
N LEU A 40 -0.46 2.24 -2.85
CA LEU A 40 -0.37 0.86 -3.33
C LEU A 40 -1.74 0.21 -3.19
N VAL A 41 -2.43 -0.01 -4.30
CA VAL A 41 -3.83 -0.45 -4.34
C VAL A 41 -4.02 -1.72 -5.15
N GLY A 42 -5.09 -2.47 -4.87
CA GLY A 42 -5.46 -3.70 -5.56
C GLY A 42 -6.34 -4.60 -4.68
N GLU A 43 -6.90 -5.64 -5.28
CA GLU A 43 -7.74 -6.62 -4.55
C GLU A 43 -6.99 -7.30 -3.40
N SER A 44 -7.76 -7.89 -2.46
CA SER A 44 -7.17 -8.72 -1.39
C SER A 44 -6.34 -9.85 -2.00
N GLY A 45 -5.17 -10.12 -1.43
CA GLY A 45 -4.24 -11.15 -1.96
C GLY A 45 -3.37 -10.69 -3.15
N SER A 46 -3.44 -9.43 -3.61
CA SER A 46 -2.58 -8.93 -4.69
C SER A 46 -1.11 -8.72 -4.32
N GLY A 47 -0.72 -8.91 -3.04
CA GLY A 47 0.67 -8.84 -2.60
C GLY A 47 1.08 -7.55 -1.89
N LYS A 48 0.21 -6.54 -1.75
CA LYS A 48 0.49 -5.21 -1.17
C LYS A 48 1.14 -5.26 0.22
N THR A 49 0.50 -5.93 1.17
CA THR A 49 1.05 -6.13 2.53
C THR A 49 2.41 -6.85 2.52
N THR A 50 2.59 -7.80 1.58
CA THR A 50 3.88 -8.49 1.41
C THR A 50 4.96 -7.50 0.96
N VAL A 51 4.66 -6.64 -0.03
CA VAL A 51 5.56 -5.56 -0.44
C VAL A 51 5.89 -4.67 0.75
N GLY A 52 4.88 -4.15 1.47
CA GLY A 52 5.10 -3.31 2.65
C GLY A 52 6.03 -3.93 3.68
N ARG A 53 5.85 -5.22 4.00
CA ARG A 53 6.72 -5.96 4.93
C ARG A 53 8.14 -6.18 4.42
N LEU A 54 8.32 -6.32 3.11
CA LEU A 54 9.65 -6.39 2.49
C LEU A 54 10.40 -5.07 2.61
N LEU A 55 9.71 -3.92 2.40
CA LEU A 55 10.32 -2.58 2.48
C LEU A 55 10.92 -2.30 3.86
N VAL A 56 10.25 -2.72 4.94
CA VAL A 56 10.73 -2.54 6.32
C VAL A 56 11.48 -3.77 6.85
N LYS A 57 11.83 -4.70 5.96
CA LYS A 57 12.60 -5.92 6.26
C LYS A 57 12.02 -6.79 7.38
N LEU A 58 10.69 -6.88 7.44
CA LEU A 58 9.96 -7.89 8.22
C LEU A 58 9.89 -9.22 7.47
N LEU A 59 10.09 -9.19 6.15
CA LEU A 59 10.24 -10.35 5.28
C LEU A 59 11.53 -10.22 4.47
N GLU A 60 12.14 -11.36 4.15
CA GLU A 60 13.28 -11.41 3.24
C GLU A 60 12.79 -11.56 1.79
N ALA A 61 13.38 -10.78 0.87
CA ALA A 61 13.11 -10.92 -0.56
C ALA A 61 13.67 -12.23 -1.10
N SER A 62 12.96 -12.86 -2.04
CA SER A 62 13.48 -14.02 -2.79
C SER A 62 14.45 -13.54 -3.86
N GLU A 63 14.10 -12.49 -4.61
CA GLU A 63 14.91 -11.86 -5.65
C GLU A 63 14.69 -10.35 -5.70
N GLY A 64 15.47 -9.66 -6.53
CA GLY A 64 15.40 -8.22 -6.71
C GLY A 64 16.22 -7.44 -5.70
N SER A 65 16.00 -6.11 -5.65
CA SER A 65 16.73 -5.23 -4.75
C SER A 65 15.85 -4.13 -4.16
N ILE A 66 16.21 -3.70 -2.94
CA ILE A 66 15.64 -2.56 -2.22
C ILE A 66 16.80 -1.67 -1.80
N VAL A 67 16.86 -0.47 -2.37
CA VAL A 67 17.84 0.56 -2.01
C VAL A 67 17.12 1.64 -1.20
N PHE A 68 17.56 1.87 0.03
CA PHE A 68 17.00 2.88 0.93
C PHE A 68 18.08 3.89 1.31
N LYS A 69 17.84 5.17 1.06
CA LYS A 69 18.84 6.26 1.29
C LYS A 69 20.19 5.96 0.63
N GLY A 70 20.17 5.44 -0.61
CA GLY A 70 21.36 5.07 -1.38
C GLY A 70 22.07 3.79 -0.93
N THR A 71 21.53 3.08 0.07
CA THR A 71 22.14 1.82 0.58
C THR A 71 21.26 0.63 0.18
N ASP A 72 21.85 -0.39 -0.43
CA ASP A 72 21.13 -1.65 -0.68
C ASP A 72 20.91 -2.40 0.65
N ILE A 73 19.64 -2.47 1.06
CA ILE A 73 19.21 -3.12 2.30
C ILE A 73 18.70 -4.54 2.07
N THR A 74 18.64 -5.02 0.83
CA THR A 74 17.95 -6.26 0.41
C THR A 74 18.41 -7.47 1.21
N ARG A 75 19.72 -7.65 1.33
CA ARG A 75 20.32 -8.83 1.98
C ARG A 75 21.04 -8.52 3.29
N LEU A 76 20.81 -7.34 3.86
CA LEU A 76 21.39 -7.01 5.17
C LEU A 76 20.87 -7.98 6.24
N SER A 77 21.77 -8.45 7.10
CA SER A 77 21.36 -9.19 8.29
C SER A 77 20.53 -8.31 9.24
N ALA A 78 19.79 -8.91 10.15
CA ALA A 78 18.99 -8.17 11.15
C ALA A 78 19.85 -7.19 11.98
N ARG A 79 21.11 -7.53 12.24
CA ARG A 79 22.08 -6.66 12.93
C ARG A 79 22.51 -5.48 12.06
N ALA A 80 22.83 -5.72 10.78
CA ALA A 80 23.24 -4.68 9.84
C ALA A 80 22.08 -3.74 9.47
N PHE A 81 20.83 -4.23 9.47
CA PHE A 81 19.63 -3.42 9.23
C PHE A 81 19.19 -2.58 10.44
N ARG A 82 19.72 -2.84 11.64
CA ARG A 82 19.29 -2.13 12.86
C ARG A 82 19.32 -0.59 12.76
N PRO A 83 20.33 0.07 12.15
CA PRO A 83 20.33 1.52 11.97
C PRO A 83 19.15 2.03 11.13
N PHE A 84 18.73 1.25 10.13
CA PHE A 84 17.64 1.62 9.22
C PHE A 84 16.26 1.44 9.85
N ARG A 85 16.11 0.62 10.89
CA ARG A 85 14.83 0.43 11.59
C ARG A 85 14.28 1.72 12.20
N ALA A 86 15.12 2.66 12.59
CA ALA A 86 14.68 3.95 13.08
C ALA A 86 14.12 4.83 11.95
N SER A 87 14.66 4.69 10.73
CA SER A 87 14.31 5.49 9.56
C SER A 87 13.17 4.92 8.72
N ALA A 88 12.89 3.61 8.82
CA ALA A 88 11.80 2.93 8.09
C ALA A 88 10.89 2.19 9.08
N GLN A 89 9.65 2.63 9.18
CA GLN A 89 8.67 2.14 10.15
C GLN A 89 7.39 1.63 9.45
N MET A 90 6.54 0.91 10.19
CA MET A 90 5.28 0.38 9.67
C MET A 90 4.15 0.56 10.67
N VAL A 91 3.00 1.01 10.18
CA VAL A 91 1.71 0.94 10.85
C VAL A 91 0.96 -0.26 10.27
N PHE A 92 0.50 -1.16 11.13
CA PHE A 92 -0.16 -2.40 10.72
C PHE A 92 -1.67 -2.21 10.58
N GLN A 93 -2.29 -3.10 9.83
CA GLN A 93 -3.71 -3.09 9.48
C GLN A 93 -4.63 -3.12 10.71
N ASP A 94 -4.31 -3.91 11.72
CA ASP A 94 -5.09 -3.98 12.96
C ASP A 94 -4.32 -3.36 14.13
N PRO A 95 -4.76 -2.19 14.62
CA PRO A 95 -4.11 -1.54 15.76
C PRO A 95 -4.21 -2.36 17.04
N ALA A 96 -5.30 -3.11 17.25
CA ALA A 96 -5.49 -3.92 18.44
C ALA A 96 -4.48 -5.07 18.51
N ASP A 97 -4.20 -5.72 17.37
CA ASP A 97 -3.20 -6.78 17.29
C ASP A 97 -1.76 -6.24 17.31
N SER A 98 -1.57 -4.99 16.90
CA SER A 98 -0.25 -4.37 16.84
C SER A 98 0.22 -3.77 18.16
N LEU A 99 -0.68 -3.43 19.07
CA LEU A 99 -0.38 -2.85 20.38
C LEU A 99 -0.32 -3.96 21.44
N ASN A 100 0.77 -3.97 22.23
CA ASN A 100 0.85 -4.89 23.35
C ASN A 100 -0.18 -4.50 24.43
N PRO A 101 -1.18 -5.35 24.74
CA PRO A 101 -2.26 -5.00 25.67
C PRO A 101 -1.81 -4.83 27.13
N ARG A 102 -0.57 -5.20 27.44
CA ARG A 102 0.04 -5.07 28.79
C ARG A 102 0.82 -3.77 28.98
N LEU A 103 1.01 -2.99 27.91
CA LEU A 103 1.72 -1.70 27.96
C LEU A 103 0.70 -0.56 27.98
N THR A 104 1.02 0.50 28.71
CA THR A 104 0.29 1.76 28.60
C THR A 104 0.55 2.42 27.24
N VAL A 105 -0.29 3.37 26.85
CA VAL A 105 -0.08 4.21 25.66
C VAL A 105 1.31 4.86 25.68
N ALA A 106 1.69 5.44 26.81
CA ALA A 106 3.01 6.05 26.99
C ALA A 106 4.14 5.06 26.76
N ASP A 107 4.04 3.84 27.28
CA ASP A 107 5.06 2.81 27.12
C ASP A 107 5.09 2.24 25.71
N ALA A 108 3.94 2.11 25.05
CA ALA A 108 3.86 1.66 23.66
C ALA A 108 4.56 2.63 22.70
N ILE A 109 4.32 3.95 22.87
CA ILE A 109 4.98 5.01 22.07
C ILE A 109 6.48 5.11 22.42
N ARG A 110 6.84 4.95 23.69
CA ARG A 110 8.23 5.02 24.16
C ARG A 110 9.09 3.85 23.69
N GLY A 111 8.49 2.68 23.44
CA GLY A 111 9.20 1.45 23.09
C GLY A 111 10.25 1.59 22.01
N PRO A 112 9.96 2.17 20.83
CA PRO A 112 10.95 2.44 19.79
C PRO A 112 12.07 3.38 20.22
N LEU A 113 11.80 4.39 21.05
CA LEU A 113 12.80 5.32 21.56
C LEU A 113 13.82 4.64 22.47
N VAL A 114 13.37 3.67 23.27
CA VAL A 114 14.26 2.87 24.14
C VAL A 114 15.09 1.90 23.33
N SER A 115 14.47 1.22 22.35
CA SER A 115 15.13 0.13 21.61
C SER A 115 16.03 0.59 20.47
N LEU A 116 15.68 1.70 19.81
CA LEU A 116 16.33 2.20 18.58
C LEU A 116 16.95 3.60 18.75
N GLY A 117 16.51 4.36 19.75
CA GLY A 117 16.99 5.72 20.00
C GLY A 117 18.18 5.79 20.95
N HIS A 118 18.80 6.99 21.01
CA HIS A 118 19.88 7.32 21.94
C HIS A 118 19.47 8.44 22.92
N MET A 119 18.15 8.58 23.15
CA MET A 119 17.58 9.62 24.01
C MET A 119 17.63 9.21 25.49
N ASP A 120 17.90 10.15 26.38
CA ASP A 120 17.71 9.95 27.80
C ASP A 120 16.22 9.90 28.18
N SER A 121 15.92 9.50 29.41
CA SER A 121 14.54 9.32 29.88
C SER A 121 13.69 10.60 29.82
N ARG A 122 14.31 11.76 30.06
CA ARG A 122 13.61 13.07 30.01
C ARG A 122 13.24 13.44 28.57
N ALA A 123 14.19 13.27 27.64
CA ALA A 123 13.96 13.49 26.22
C ALA A 123 12.90 12.51 25.65
N GLN A 124 12.93 11.22 26.07
CA GLN A 124 11.89 10.27 25.69
C GLN A 124 10.50 10.70 26.15
N GLN A 125 10.34 11.17 27.40
CA GLN A 125 9.05 11.66 27.92
C GLN A 125 8.57 12.90 27.16
N ALA A 126 9.46 13.84 26.86
CA ALA A 126 9.12 15.03 26.08
C ALA A 126 8.64 14.62 24.67
N ARG A 127 9.35 13.68 24.01
CA ARG A 127 8.95 13.17 22.69
C ARG A 127 7.61 12.46 22.71
N VAL A 128 7.30 11.67 23.75
CA VAL A 128 6.00 11.04 23.89
C VAL A 128 4.86 12.06 23.96
N ARG A 129 5.04 13.17 24.69
CA ARG A 129 4.05 14.26 24.76
C ARG A 129 3.89 14.97 23.42
N GLU A 130 4.99 15.31 22.76
CA GLU A 130 4.97 15.87 21.40
C GLU A 130 4.18 14.97 20.44
N LEU A 131 4.38 13.66 20.50
CA LEU A 131 3.69 12.70 19.63
C LEU A 131 2.20 12.56 19.93
N ILE A 132 1.80 12.60 21.20
CA ILE A 132 0.39 12.55 21.58
C ILE A 132 -0.35 13.78 21.04
N GLU A 133 0.24 14.96 21.15
CA GLU A 133 -0.29 16.19 20.56
C GLU A 133 -0.36 16.10 19.04
N LEU A 134 0.72 15.63 18.40
CA LEU A 134 0.83 15.49 16.94
C LEU A 134 -0.25 14.58 16.34
N VAL A 135 -0.66 13.52 17.08
CA VAL A 135 -1.73 12.61 16.63
C VAL A 135 -3.09 12.98 17.20
N GLU A 136 -3.24 14.18 17.75
CA GLU A 136 -4.51 14.72 18.32
C GLU A 136 -5.14 13.80 19.38
N LEU A 137 -4.33 13.24 20.27
CA LEU A 137 -4.77 12.52 21.44
C LEU A 137 -4.59 13.37 22.70
N ASP A 138 -5.47 13.17 23.66
CA ASP A 138 -5.39 13.84 24.98
C ASP A 138 -4.28 13.20 25.83
N GLU A 139 -3.51 14.01 26.58
CA GLU A 139 -2.52 13.49 27.53
C GLU A 139 -3.12 12.53 28.57
N ARG A 140 -4.41 12.65 28.86
CA ARG A 140 -5.14 11.69 29.72
C ARG A 140 -5.14 10.27 29.21
N ASN A 141 -4.90 10.06 27.91
CA ASN A 141 -4.78 8.75 27.31
C ASN A 141 -3.44 8.05 27.64
N LEU A 142 -2.38 8.81 28.00
CA LEU A 142 -1.04 8.26 28.25
C LEU A 142 -0.98 7.11 29.28
N PRO A 143 -1.68 7.16 30.44
CA PRO A 143 -1.68 6.06 31.39
C PRO A 143 -2.67 4.94 31.06
N MET A 144 -3.49 5.10 30.01
CA MET A 144 -4.49 4.10 29.61
C MET A 144 -3.84 2.92 28.88
N TYR A 145 -4.53 1.77 28.91
CA TYR A 145 -4.17 0.58 28.16
C TYR A 145 -4.95 0.53 26.83
N PRO A 146 -4.46 -0.19 25.79
CA PRO A 146 -5.13 -0.27 24.49
C PRO A 146 -6.62 -0.61 24.56
N HIS A 147 -7.01 -1.56 25.38
CA HIS A 147 -8.42 -1.98 25.53
C HIS A 147 -9.37 -0.92 26.13
N GLN A 148 -8.83 0.19 26.66
CA GLN A 148 -9.59 1.34 27.17
C GLN A 148 -9.81 2.44 26.12
N LEU A 149 -9.23 2.25 24.92
CA LEU A 149 -9.29 3.21 23.82
C LEU A 149 -10.25 2.75 22.74
N SER A 150 -10.86 3.71 22.03
CA SER A 150 -11.58 3.43 20.79
C SER A 150 -10.61 2.97 19.67
N ALA A 151 -11.14 2.31 18.62
CA ALA A 151 -10.33 1.85 17.49
C ALA A 151 -9.53 3.01 16.84
N GLY A 152 -10.15 4.19 16.67
CA GLY A 152 -9.48 5.38 16.14
C GLY A 152 -8.37 5.89 17.06
N GLN A 153 -8.57 5.88 18.38
CA GLN A 153 -7.52 6.23 19.33
C GLN A 153 -6.36 5.22 19.31
N GLN A 154 -6.65 3.92 19.25
CA GLN A 154 -5.62 2.89 19.10
C GLN A 154 -4.81 3.08 17.82
N GLN A 155 -5.47 3.43 16.71
CA GLN A 155 -4.82 3.73 15.44
C GLN A 155 -3.87 4.93 15.57
N ARG A 156 -4.31 6.03 16.19
CA ARG A 156 -3.48 7.20 16.46
C ARG A 156 -2.27 6.85 17.34
N VAL A 157 -2.43 5.98 18.33
CA VAL A 157 -1.29 5.44 19.12
C VAL A 157 -0.32 4.64 18.26
N GLY A 158 -0.84 3.80 17.34
CA GLY A 158 -0.02 3.07 16.37
C GLY A 158 0.80 3.99 15.45
N ILE A 159 0.19 5.07 14.97
CA ILE A 159 0.85 6.12 14.18
C ILE A 159 1.91 6.84 15.01
N ALA A 160 1.57 7.31 16.23
CA ALA A 160 2.51 7.95 17.15
C ALA A 160 3.73 7.06 17.44
N ARG A 161 3.52 5.77 17.66
CA ARG A 161 4.58 4.78 17.87
C ARG A 161 5.50 4.67 16.65
N ALA A 162 4.95 4.62 15.43
CA ALA A 162 5.73 4.55 14.21
C ALA A 162 6.56 5.84 13.99
N LEU A 163 6.03 7.00 14.35
CA LEU A 163 6.69 8.30 14.22
C LEU A 163 7.69 8.61 15.35
N ALA A 164 7.78 7.77 16.38
CA ALA A 164 8.59 8.02 17.57
C ALA A 164 10.04 8.33 17.23
N THR A 165 10.64 7.59 16.33
CA THR A 165 12.04 7.70 15.92
C THR A 165 12.31 8.75 14.85
N ARG A 166 11.33 9.56 14.45
CA ARG A 166 11.39 10.48 13.30
C ARG A 166 11.83 9.77 12.02
N PRO A 167 11.05 8.79 11.56
CA PRO A 167 11.39 8.01 10.38
C PRO A 167 11.37 8.87 9.10
N ASP A 168 12.18 8.49 8.11
CA ASP A 168 12.10 9.07 6.75
C ASP A 168 10.98 8.42 5.93
N LEU A 169 10.64 7.14 6.23
CA LEU A 169 9.62 6.36 5.54
C LEU A 169 8.69 5.66 6.52
N VAL A 170 7.38 5.75 6.30
CA VAL A 170 6.38 4.93 7.00
C VAL A 170 5.53 4.17 5.99
N VAL A 171 5.50 2.85 6.13
CA VAL A 171 4.55 1.99 5.43
C VAL A 171 3.26 1.96 6.24
N LEU A 172 2.15 2.36 5.64
CA LEU A 172 0.82 2.41 6.24
C LEU A 172 -0.01 1.26 5.63
N ASP A 173 -0.15 0.14 6.33
CA ASP A 173 -0.86 -1.04 5.82
C ASP A 173 -2.32 -0.99 6.28
N GLU A 174 -3.21 -0.59 5.37
CA GLU A 174 -4.64 -0.38 5.59
C GLU A 174 -4.98 0.42 6.88
N PRO A 175 -4.38 1.61 7.08
CA PRO A 175 -4.39 2.31 8.37
C PRO A 175 -5.78 2.81 8.81
N ILE A 176 -6.80 2.74 7.96
CA ILE A 176 -8.13 3.28 8.22
C ILE A 176 -9.27 2.32 7.89
N SER A 177 -8.96 1.08 7.46
CA SER A 177 -9.97 0.13 6.96
C SER A 177 -11.05 -0.22 8.00
N ASN A 178 -10.68 -0.27 9.28
CA ASN A 178 -11.57 -0.66 10.39
C ASN A 178 -12.15 0.54 11.16
N LEU A 179 -12.09 1.75 10.58
CA LEU A 179 -12.56 2.98 11.25
C LEU A 179 -13.88 3.49 10.66
N ASP A 180 -14.68 4.12 11.50
CA ASP A 180 -15.87 4.85 11.08
C ASP A 180 -15.52 6.00 10.12
N PRO A 181 -16.40 6.37 9.16
CA PRO A 181 -16.11 7.40 8.16
C PRO A 181 -15.63 8.74 8.75
N MET A 182 -16.24 9.21 9.84
CA MET A 182 -15.83 10.45 10.48
C MET A 182 -14.43 10.38 11.09
N VAL A 183 -14.10 9.22 11.69
CA VAL A 183 -12.78 8.98 12.29
C VAL A 183 -11.71 8.85 11.21
N ARG A 184 -12.04 8.21 10.06
CA ARG A 184 -11.13 8.10 8.89
C ARG A 184 -10.63 9.47 8.45
N VAL A 185 -11.54 10.42 8.22
CA VAL A 185 -11.18 11.78 7.79
C VAL A 185 -10.21 12.44 8.76
N GLY A 186 -10.47 12.30 10.07
CA GLY A 186 -9.55 12.83 11.09
C GLY A 186 -8.15 12.22 11.04
N VAL A 187 -8.05 10.89 10.86
CA VAL A 187 -6.74 10.20 10.76
C VAL A 187 -6.01 10.59 9.47
N LEU A 188 -6.71 10.74 8.34
CA LEU A 188 -6.11 11.14 7.06
C LEU A 188 -5.56 12.57 7.13
N ASN A 189 -6.32 13.50 7.71
CA ASN A 189 -5.86 14.88 7.93
C ASN A 189 -4.61 14.89 8.81
N THR A 190 -4.63 14.17 9.94
CA THR A 190 -3.47 14.03 10.83
C THR A 190 -2.23 13.52 10.06
N LEU A 191 -2.37 12.49 9.20
CA LEU A 191 -1.26 11.97 8.40
C LEU A 191 -0.72 12.98 7.39
N ARG A 192 -1.60 13.78 6.78
CA ARG A 192 -1.22 14.87 5.86
C ARG A 192 -0.44 15.97 6.59
N ASP A 193 -0.97 16.45 7.71
CA ASP A 193 -0.34 17.50 8.53
C ASP A 193 1.04 17.05 9.02
N ILE A 194 1.18 15.79 9.44
CA ILE A 194 2.46 15.19 9.83
C ILE A 194 3.44 15.19 8.66
N GLN A 195 2.99 14.81 7.46
CA GLN A 195 3.84 14.79 6.26
C GLN A 195 4.32 16.19 5.89
N GLU A 196 3.43 17.19 5.90
CA GLU A 196 3.77 18.59 5.65
C GLU A 196 4.79 19.15 6.65
N GLN A 197 4.65 18.79 7.94
CA GLN A 197 5.52 19.27 8.99
C GLN A 197 6.88 18.58 9.03
N THR A 198 6.95 17.30 8.66
CA THR A 198 8.13 16.46 8.89
C THR A 198 8.84 16.05 7.61
N GLY A 199 8.19 16.11 6.46
CA GLY A 199 8.71 15.62 5.19
C GLY A 199 8.80 14.09 5.10
N VAL A 200 8.11 13.35 5.99
CA VAL A 200 8.10 11.88 5.97
C VAL A 200 7.44 11.37 4.69
N ALA A 201 8.04 10.36 4.07
CA ALA A 201 7.43 9.68 2.93
C ALA A 201 6.51 8.55 3.38
N TYR A 202 5.43 8.32 2.63
CA TYR A 202 4.50 7.23 2.89
C TYR A 202 4.43 6.22 1.74
N VAL A 203 4.36 4.94 2.08
CA VAL A 203 3.78 3.91 1.20
C VAL A 203 2.43 3.55 1.81
N PHE A 204 1.36 4.05 1.20
CA PHE A 204 -0.01 3.91 1.69
C PHE A 204 -0.71 2.74 1.00
N ILE A 205 -0.92 1.65 1.73
CA ILE A 205 -1.59 0.45 1.23
C ILE A 205 -3.07 0.53 1.57
N SER A 206 -3.93 0.42 0.56
CA SER A 206 -5.37 0.36 0.74
C SER A 206 -6.03 -0.46 -0.37
N HIS A 207 -7.24 -0.95 -0.11
CA HIS A 207 -8.16 -1.44 -1.13
C HIS A 207 -9.22 -0.41 -1.49
N ASP A 208 -9.31 0.70 -0.76
CA ASP A 208 -10.23 1.81 -1.00
C ASP A 208 -9.57 2.86 -1.91
N LEU A 209 -10.06 2.91 -3.15
CA LEU A 209 -9.56 3.81 -4.18
C LEU A 209 -9.83 5.29 -3.88
N SER A 210 -10.98 5.61 -3.27
CA SER A 210 -11.32 6.99 -2.91
C SER A 210 -10.32 7.55 -1.92
N THR A 211 -9.93 6.76 -0.92
CA THR A 211 -8.85 7.13 0.00
C THR A 211 -7.51 7.33 -0.72
N ILE A 212 -7.16 6.43 -1.64
CA ILE A 212 -5.90 6.54 -2.40
C ILE A 212 -5.88 7.80 -3.26
N GLU A 213 -6.99 8.13 -3.92
CA GLU A 213 -7.14 9.38 -4.70
C GLU A 213 -6.87 10.62 -3.85
N GLU A 214 -7.37 10.62 -2.62
CA GLU A 214 -7.26 11.77 -1.71
C GLU A 214 -5.86 11.98 -1.15
N VAL A 215 -5.13 10.89 -0.82
CA VAL A 215 -3.88 11.00 -0.04
C VAL A 215 -2.61 10.78 -0.85
N SER A 216 -2.68 10.25 -2.07
CA SER A 216 -1.52 9.80 -2.80
C SER A 216 -1.09 10.80 -3.87
N HIS A 217 0.22 11.00 -4.01
CA HIS A 217 0.82 11.75 -5.12
C HIS A 217 0.94 10.87 -6.37
N ARG A 218 1.32 9.62 -6.17
CA ARG A 218 1.41 8.59 -7.22
C ARG A 218 0.72 7.33 -6.74
N VAL A 219 0.22 6.56 -7.69
CA VAL A 219 -0.50 5.30 -7.43
C VAL A 219 0.12 4.17 -8.22
N ALA A 220 0.33 3.03 -7.57
CA ALA A 220 0.68 1.76 -8.18
C ALA A 220 -0.43 0.74 -7.92
N ILE A 221 -1.05 0.25 -8.99
CA ILE A 221 -2.15 -0.73 -8.95
C ILE A 221 -1.55 -2.11 -9.09
N MET A 222 -1.76 -2.96 -8.08
CA MET A 222 -1.21 -4.32 -8.04
C MET A 222 -2.26 -5.39 -8.36
N TYR A 223 -1.87 -6.34 -9.19
CA TYR A 223 -2.63 -7.54 -9.51
C TYR A 223 -1.72 -8.77 -9.49
N LEU A 224 -2.08 -9.82 -8.74
CA LEU A 224 -1.33 -11.09 -8.64
C LEU A 224 0.20 -10.91 -8.45
N GLY A 225 0.57 -10.01 -7.54
CA GLY A 225 1.97 -9.77 -7.19
C GLY A 225 2.73 -8.84 -8.13
N GLU A 226 2.10 -8.28 -9.15
CA GLU A 226 2.71 -7.37 -10.12
C GLU A 226 2.09 -5.97 -10.10
N ILE A 227 2.82 -4.98 -10.62
CA ILE A 227 2.26 -3.67 -10.91
C ILE A 227 1.60 -3.74 -12.30
N ALA A 228 0.27 -3.68 -12.33
CA ALA A 228 -0.52 -3.62 -13.54
C ALA A 228 -0.45 -2.23 -14.21
N GLU A 229 -0.54 -1.19 -13.40
CA GLU A 229 -0.45 0.21 -13.87
C GLU A 229 0.10 1.10 -12.75
N MET A 230 0.85 2.14 -13.13
CA MET A 230 1.42 3.11 -12.20
C MET A 230 1.55 4.48 -12.86
N GLY A 231 1.33 5.55 -12.08
CA GLY A 231 1.46 6.94 -12.55
C GLY A 231 1.14 7.94 -11.45
N THR A 232 1.07 9.23 -11.80
CA THR A 232 0.51 10.23 -10.89
C THR A 232 -0.96 9.94 -10.63
N THR A 233 -1.46 10.29 -9.45
CA THR A 233 -2.86 10.05 -9.06
C THR A 233 -3.81 10.64 -10.09
N GLU A 234 -3.58 11.89 -10.51
CA GLU A 234 -4.39 12.57 -11.51
C GLU A 234 -4.48 11.78 -12.84
N LEU A 235 -3.36 11.28 -13.35
CA LEU A 235 -3.33 10.52 -14.61
C LEU A 235 -4.03 9.18 -14.50
N ILE A 236 -3.87 8.48 -13.37
CA ILE A 236 -4.49 7.15 -13.16
C ILE A 236 -6.00 7.27 -13.02
N PHE A 237 -6.49 8.28 -12.27
CA PHE A 237 -7.93 8.45 -12.06
C PHE A 237 -8.62 9.06 -13.29
N ALA A 238 -7.96 9.95 -14.04
CA ALA A 238 -8.53 10.53 -15.25
C ALA A 238 -8.74 9.51 -16.38
N ARG A 239 -7.78 8.59 -16.61
CA ARG A 239 -7.84 7.64 -17.71
C ARG A 239 -6.93 6.44 -17.45
N GLN A 240 -7.47 5.25 -17.42
CA GLN A 240 -6.73 4.01 -17.19
C GLN A 240 -6.23 3.40 -18.52
N MET A 241 -5.05 2.80 -18.46
CA MET A 241 -4.41 2.09 -19.60
C MET A 241 -4.26 0.59 -19.35
N HIS A 242 -4.77 0.08 -18.22
CA HIS A 242 -4.82 -1.34 -17.93
C HIS A 242 -6.26 -1.79 -17.66
N PRO A 243 -6.73 -2.91 -18.25
CA PRO A 243 -8.11 -3.39 -18.07
C PRO A 243 -8.50 -3.60 -16.61
N TYR A 244 -7.57 -4.08 -15.79
CA TYR A 244 -7.80 -4.27 -14.36
C TYR A 244 -7.98 -2.94 -13.61
N SER A 245 -7.12 -1.95 -13.88
CA SER A 245 -7.24 -0.60 -13.29
C SER A 245 -8.60 0.01 -13.63
N ARG A 246 -9.02 -0.13 -14.88
CA ARG A 246 -10.30 0.36 -15.34
C ARG A 246 -11.48 -0.34 -14.68
N ALA A 247 -11.43 -1.66 -14.55
CA ALA A 247 -12.46 -2.42 -13.85
C ALA A 247 -12.53 -2.02 -12.38
N LEU A 248 -11.38 -1.90 -11.72
CA LEU A 248 -11.28 -1.53 -10.31
C LEU A 248 -11.85 -0.13 -10.06
N LEU A 249 -11.47 0.87 -10.87
CA LEU A 249 -11.98 2.24 -10.78
C LEU A 249 -13.44 2.36 -11.18
N SER A 250 -13.92 1.55 -12.13
CA SER A 250 -15.35 1.53 -12.50
C SER A 250 -16.26 0.94 -11.42
N SER A 251 -15.71 0.30 -10.39
CA SER A 251 -16.44 -0.23 -9.23
C SER A 251 -16.56 0.76 -8.07
N VAL A 252 -15.89 1.91 -8.14
CA VAL A 252 -16.00 2.97 -7.14
C VAL A 252 -17.40 3.57 -7.20
N LEU A 253 -18.08 3.57 -6.06
CA LEU A 253 -19.38 4.21 -5.92
C LEU A 253 -19.18 5.70 -5.69
N TYR A 254 -19.61 6.51 -6.63
CA TYR A 254 -19.67 7.97 -6.43
C TYR A 254 -20.91 8.33 -5.61
N PRO A 255 -20.81 9.31 -4.70
CA PRO A 255 -21.95 9.73 -3.87
C PRO A 255 -23.08 10.39 -4.69
N ASP A 256 -22.83 10.77 -5.94
CA ASP A 256 -23.80 11.33 -6.87
C ASP A 256 -24.46 10.22 -7.67
N PRO A 257 -25.79 9.97 -7.50
CA PRO A 257 -26.53 8.93 -8.23
C PRO A 257 -26.63 9.19 -9.74
N ASP A 258 -26.41 10.41 -10.20
CA ASP A 258 -26.45 10.78 -11.62
C ASP A 258 -25.13 10.47 -12.35
N VAL A 259 -24.05 10.18 -11.61
CA VAL A 259 -22.77 9.77 -12.18
C VAL A 259 -22.78 8.29 -12.54
N VAL A 260 -23.07 7.99 -13.81
CA VAL A 260 -22.99 6.63 -14.33
C VAL A 260 -21.58 6.35 -14.84
N VAL A 261 -20.78 5.62 -14.07
CA VAL A 261 -19.46 5.12 -14.53
C VAL A 261 -19.68 3.82 -15.31
N PRO A 262 -19.36 3.78 -16.63
CA PRO A 262 -19.49 2.57 -17.40
C PRO A 262 -18.60 1.47 -16.84
N ARG A 263 -19.19 0.36 -16.39
CA ARG A 263 -18.45 -0.77 -15.84
C ARG A 263 -17.59 -1.42 -16.92
N PHE A 264 -16.35 -1.70 -16.59
CA PHE A 264 -15.47 -2.52 -17.42
C PHE A 264 -15.58 -3.98 -16.93
N PRO A 265 -16.17 -4.89 -17.72
CA PRO A 265 -16.46 -6.23 -17.24
C PRO A 265 -15.19 -7.09 -17.23
N LEU A 266 -14.78 -7.55 -16.06
CA LEU A 266 -13.85 -8.68 -15.94
C LEU A 266 -14.68 -9.95 -15.68
N VAL A 267 -14.38 -11.03 -16.39
CA VAL A 267 -15.14 -12.28 -16.33
C VAL A 267 -14.27 -13.38 -15.73
N GLY A 268 -14.86 -14.29 -14.94
CA GLY A 268 -14.15 -15.43 -14.37
C GLY A 268 -13.46 -15.13 -13.03
N GLU A 269 -12.73 -16.14 -12.54
CA GLU A 269 -12.08 -16.11 -11.24
C GLU A 269 -10.65 -15.59 -11.32
N ILE A 270 -10.11 -15.11 -10.19
CA ILE A 270 -8.71 -14.71 -10.05
C ILE A 270 -7.86 -15.98 -10.14
N PRO A 271 -6.83 -16.03 -11.01
CA PRO A 271 -5.91 -17.15 -11.08
C PRO A 271 -5.22 -17.42 -9.74
N SER A 272 -4.87 -18.69 -9.52
CA SER A 272 -4.12 -19.08 -8.32
C SER A 272 -2.71 -18.47 -8.36
N PRO A 273 -2.25 -17.85 -7.25
CA PRO A 273 -0.88 -17.36 -7.15
C PRO A 273 0.18 -18.48 -7.06
N ILE A 274 -0.25 -19.74 -7.04
CA ILE A 274 0.65 -20.91 -7.10
C ILE A 274 0.95 -21.26 -8.55
N ASN A 275 -0.08 -21.24 -9.41
CA ASN A 275 -0.01 -21.63 -10.82
C ASN A 275 -0.29 -20.41 -11.71
N LEU A 276 0.67 -19.50 -11.78
CA LEU A 276 0.54 -18.30 -12.59
C LEU A 276 0.46 -18.62 -14.08
N PRO A 277 -0.37 -17.93 -14.88
CA PRO A 277 -0.41 -18.05 -16.32
C PRO A 277 0.97 -17.73 -16.95
N ARG A 278 1.27 -18.33 -18.10
CA ARG A 278 2.52 -18.03 -18.84
C ARG A 278 2.54 -16.64 -19.45
N GLY A 279 1.38 -16.21 -19.97
CA GLY A 279 1.18 -14.88 -20.55
C GLY A 279 0.72 -13.87 -19.52
N CYS A 280 -0.07 -12.91 -19.96
CA CYS A 280 -0.70 -11.91 -19.11
C CYS A 280 -1.56 -12.57 -18.01
N PHE A 281 -1.33 -12.24 -16.76
CA PHE A 281 -2.06 -12.84 -15.63
C PHE A 281 -3.55 -12.50 -15.64
N LEU A 282 -3.93 -11.41 -16.31
CA LEU A 282 -5.33 -11.04 -16.49
C LEU A 282 -6.00 -11.69 -17.70
N ALA A 283 -5.26 -12.37 -18.60
CA ALA A 283 -5.79 -12.84 -19.89
C ALA A 283 -7.05 -13.70 -19.77
N GLY A 284 -7.16 -14.51 -18.70
CA GLY A 284 -8.38 -15.33 -18.44
C GLY A 284 -9.62 -14.54 -18.05
N ARG A 285 -9.46 -13.26 -17.65
CA ARG A 285 -10.54 -12.38 -17.18
C ARG A 285 -10.79 -11.18 -18.09
N CYS A 286 -9.84 -10.88 -18.97
CA CYS A 286 -9.83 -9.66 -19.75
C CYS A 286 -10.67 -9.80 -21.04
N PRO A 287 -11.64 -8.91 -21.30
CA PRO A 287 -12.43 -8.93 -22.54
C PRO A 287 -11.63 -8.55 -23.80
N LEU A 288 -10.45 -7.94 -23.64
CA LEU A 288 -9.56 -7.57 -24.73
C LEU A 288 -8.45 -8.62 -25.00
N ALA A 289 -8.46 -9.75 -24.24
CA ALA A 289 -7.40 -10.74 -24.34
C ALA A 289 -7.46 -11.50 -25.66
N ASP A 290 -6.36 -11.47 -26.38
CA ASP A 290 -6.12 -12.27 -27.60
C ASP A 290 -5.15 -13.45 -27.32
N GLU A 291 -4.72 -14.13 -28.39
CA GLU A 291 -3.77 -15.23 -28.31
C GLU A 291 -2.39 -14.77 -27.83
N HIS A 292 -1.96 -13.58 -28.24
CA HIS A 292 -0.68 -12.99 -27.80
C HIS A 292 -0.68 -12.76 -26.29
N CYS A 293 -1.77 -12.21 -25.73
CA CYS A 293 -1.93 -12.03 -24.29
C CYS A 293 -1.84 -13.35 -23.49
N ARG A 294 -2.27 -14.48 -24.09
CA ARG A 294 -2.21 -15.79 -23.44
C ARG A 294 -0.82 -16.43 -23.45
N MET A 295 0.00 -16.04 -24.41
CA MET A 295 1.31 -16.66 -24.66
C MET A 295 2.48 -15.83 -24.16
N VAL A 296 2.35 -14.50 -24.16
CA VAL A 296 3.42 -13.55 -23.83
C VAL A 296 3.01 -12.70 -22.62
N HIS A 297 3.91 -12.66 -21.64
CA HIS A 297 3.72 -11.79 -20.48
C HIS A 297 4.04 -10.34 -20.85
N PRO A 298 3.17 -9.35 -20.53
CA PRO A 298 3.44 -7.96 -20.87
C PRO A 298 4.48 -7.33 -19.93
N ASP A 299 5.42 -6.60 -20.50
CA ASP A 299 6.33 -5.76 -19.72
C ASP A 299 5.62 -4.50 -19.21
N LEU A 300 6.06 -3.97 -18.08
CA LEU A 300 5.61 -2.69 -17.55
C LEU A 300 6.24 -1.54 -18.39
N ARG A 301 5.56 -1.16 -19.49
CA ARG A 301 6.01 -0.14 -20.45
C ARG A 301 5.68 1.26 -19.97
N GLU A 302 6.54 2.22 -20.31
CA GLU A 302 6.34 3.64 -20.05
C GLU A 302 5.54 4.31 -21.18
N PHE A 303 4.67 5.24 -20.80
CA PHE A 303 3.82 6.05 -21.65
C PHE A 303 3.97 7.54 -21.29
N GLU A 304 3.31 8.41 -22.06
CA GLU A 304 3.33 9.84 -21.83
C GLU A 304 2.96 10.22 -20.38
N GLY A 305 3.66 11.22 -19.85
CA GLY A 305 3.48 11.69 -18.46
C GLY A 305 4.12 10.80 -17.39
N GLY A 306 5.03 9.88 -17.76
CA GLY A 306 5.69 8.97 -16.83
C GLY A 306 4.79 7.84 -16.31
N ARG A 307 3.61 7.67 -16.91
CA ARG A 307 2.73 6.54 -16.65
C ARG A 307 3.35 5.24 -17.13
N ARG A 308 3.12 4.15 -16.41
CA ARG A 308 3.55 2.81 -16.81
C ARG A 308 2.37 1.83 -16.76
N SER A 309 2.27 0.93 -17.74
CA SER A 309 1.22 -0.10 -17.79
C SER A 309 1.77 -1.42 -18.34
N ALA A 310 1.38 -2.52 -17.69
CA ALA A 310 1.71 -3.89 -18.07
C ALA A 310 0.58 -4.50 -18.94
N CYS A 311 0.30 -3.87 -20.09
CA CYS A 311 -0.76 -4.31 -21.00
C CYS A 311 -0.31 -4.22 -22.45
N HIS A 312 -0.58 -5.27 -23.25
CA HIS A 312 -0.32 -5.26 -24.70
C HIS A 312 -1.26 -4.29 -25.44
N HIS A 313 -2.47 -4.08 -24.93
CA HIS A 313 -3.54 -3.26 -25.49
C HIS A 313 -3.78 -1.97 -24.69
N ALA A 314 -2.72 -1.38 -24.10
CA ALA A 314 -2.85 -0.24 -23.20
C ALA A 314 -3.56 0.97 -23.86
N GLU A 315 -3.26 1.24 -25.12
CA GLU A 315 -3.87 2.31 -25.92
C GLU A 315 -5.35 2.03 -26.21
N ASP A 316 -5.70 0.77 -26.52
CA ASP A 316 -7.08 0.32 -26.80
C ASP A 316 -7.96 0.38 -25.55
N VAL A 317 -7.41 0.04 -24.36
CA VAL A 317 -8.10 0.18 -23.07
C VAL A 317 -8.54 1.62 -22.86
N ALA A 318 -7.64 2.54 -23.13
CA ALA A 318 -7.92 3.94 -22.98
C ALA A 318 -8.98 4.48 -23.99
N ALA A 319 -9.06 3.86 -25.17
CA ALA A 319 -10.05 4.19 -26.21
C ALA A 319 -11.36 3.43 -26.07
N PHE A 320 -11.42 2.36 -25.28
CA PHE A 320 -12.58 1.48 -25.13
C PHE A 320 -13.77 2.25 -24.57
N LYS A 321 -14.80 2.45 -25.36
CA LYS A 321 -16.09 2.96 -24.94
C LYS A 321 -16.91 1.75 -24.48
N ALA A 322 -17.29 1.70 -23.20
CA ALA A 322 -18.25 0.71 -22.73
C ALA A 322 -19.55 0.90 -23.56
N THR A 323 -19.84 -0.02 -24.45
CA THR A 323 -21.17 -0.10 -25.05
C THR A 323 -22.13 -0.39 -23.91
N HIS A 324 -23.20 0.40 -23.80
CA HIS A 324 -24.31 0.11 -22.91
C HIS A 324 -24.78 -1.33 -23.20
N ALA A 325 -24.50 -2.26 -22.29
CA ALA A 325 -25.20 -3.52 -22.28
C ALA A 325 -26.65 -3.17 -21.94
N GLU A 326 -27.49 -3.08 -22.95
CA GLU A 326 -28.95 -3.00 -22.80
C GLU A 326 -29.36 -4.14 -21.89
N ASN A 327 -30.04 -3.77 -20.81
CA ASN A 327 -30.75 -4.69 -19.95
C ASN A 327 -31.84 -5.38 -20.79
N THR A 328 -31.54 -6.51 -21.38
CA THR A 328 -32.57 -7.49 -21.69
C THR A 328 -32.90 -8.27 -20.42
N VAL A 329 -33.68 -7.65 -19.58
CA VAL A 329 -34.55 -8.41 -18.66
C VAL A 329 -35.67 -8.99 -19.53
N ASP A 330 -35.43 -10.18 -20.08
CA ASP A 330 -36.50 -10.97 -20.63
C ASP A 330 -37.42 -11.42 -19.49
N SER A 331 -38.57 -10.82 -19.48
CA SER A 331 -39.76 -11.29 -18.77
C SER A 331 -40.16 -12.70 -19.25
N HIS A 332 -40.06 -13.68 -18.34
CA HIS A 332 -40.95 -14.84 -18.32
C HIS A 332 -41.21 -15.28 -16.88
#